data_3fe4fd3ee26e77672141f80bdde34465
#
_entry.id   3fe4fd3ee26e77672141f80bdde34465
#
_cell.length_a   1.000
_cell.length_b   1.000
_cell.length_c   1.000
_cell.angle_alpha   90.00
_cell.angle_beta   90.00
_cell.angle_gamma   90.00
#
_symmetry.space_group_name_H-M   'P 1'
#
loop_
_entity.id
_entity.type
_entity.pdbx_description
1 polymer ?
#
loop_
_entity_poly.entity_id
_entity_poly.type
_entity_poly.pdbx_seq_one_letter_code
_entity_poly.pdbx_strand_id
1 'polypeptide(L)'
;MGPYWFAFIQLLEAPFRRADLVLGIAPLYFALVLSEATSTRANFRTAVQTGFSFIWSGVLWLYPYFRAQGPAGAELDLHTMLPVKMFVTFLVLALGVVALVSGLRRRFPKYGRFLGYTRFANYLMITIFPLQVGALRWAWVYVGAIAIFALPCWMVLHFGLMPLRKRASRSNH
;
A
#
# COMPACT_ATOMS: atom_id res chain seq x y z
N MET A 1 -19.24 -13.13 -9.68
CA MET A 1 -18.06 -13.03 -8.76
C MET A 1 -16.75 -13.53 -9.38
N GLY A 2 -16.78 -14.51 -10.30
CA GLY A 2 -15.57 -15.10 -10.90
C GLY A 2 -14.54 -14.12 -11.47
N PRO A 3 -14.88 -13.19 -12.38
CA PRO A 3 -13.89 -12.35 -13.03
C PRO A 3 -13.17 -11.39 -12.07
N TYR A 4 -13.88 -10.84 -11.09
CA TYR A 4 -13.26 -9.94 -10.08
C TYR A 4 -12.36 -10.68 -9.11
N TRP A 5 -12.68 -11.93 -8.76
CA TRP A 5 -11.81 -12.74 -7.92
C TRP A 5 -10.48 -13.04 -8.60
N PHE A 6 -10.51 -13.49 -9.85
CA PHE A 6 -9.29 -13.71 -10.63
C PHE A 6 -8.47 -12.42 -10.81
N ALA A 7 -9.13 -11.29 -11.09
CA ALA A 7 -8.46 -10.00 -11.16
C ALA A 7 -7.79 -9.63 -9.84
N PHE A 8 -8.43 -9.90 -8.70
CA PHE A 8 -7.86 -9.64 -7.39
C PHE A 8 -6.63 -10.51 -7.09
N ILE A 9 -6.67 -11.79 -7.43
CA ILE A 9 -5.51 -12.67 -7.30
C ILE A 9 -4.36 -12.19 -8.19
N GLN A 10 -4.64 -11.80 -9.44
CA GLN A 10 -3.62 -11.23 -10.32
C GLN A 10 -2.97 -9.97 -9.75
N LEU A 11 -3.73 -9.09 -9.07
CA LEU A 11 -3.17 -7.93 -8.39
C LEU A 11 -2.17 -8.32 -7.28
N LEU A 12 -2.46 -9.37 -6.53
CA LEU A 12 -1.57 -9.83 -5.45
C LEU A 12 -0.33 -10.56 -5.99
N GLU A 13 -0.45 -11.29 -7.11
CA GLU A 13 0.63 -12.06 -7.70
C GLU A 13 1.58 -11.24 -8.60
N ALA A 14 1.04 -10.22 -9.29
CA ALA A 14 1.79 -9.48 -10.31
C ALA A 14 3.13 -8.93 -9.83
N PRO A 15 3.29 -8.37 -8.60
CA PRO A 15 4.58 -7.90 -8.13
C PRO A 15 5.62 -9.00 -7.98
N PHE A 16 5.20 -10.24 -7.71
CA PHE A 16 6.10 -11.37 -7.49
C PHE A 16 6.62 -12.02 -8.79
N ARG A 17 6.06 -11.62 -9.93
CA ARG A 17 6.52 -12.10 -11.24
C ARG A 17 7.83 -11.46 -11.70
N ARG A 18 8.26 -10.39 -11.04
CA ARG A 18 9.45 -9.60 -11.39
C ARG A 18 10.26 -9.24 -10.15
N ALA A 19 11.55 -9.57 -10.15
CA ALA A 19 12.42 -9.36 -8.99
C ALA A 19 12.57 -7.87 -8.59
N ASP A 20 12.59 -6.96 -9.57
CA ASP A 20 12.65 -5.52 -9.32
C ASP A 20 11.41 -4.99 -8.60
N LEU A 21 10.23 -5.54 -8.92
CA LEU A 21 8.98 -5.18 -8.25
C LEU A 21 8.87 -5.80 -6.85
N VAL A 22 9.40 -7.01 -6.66
CA VAL A 22 9.46 -7.64 -5.33
C VAL A 22 10.23 -6.78 -4.34
N LEU A 23 11.41 -6.28 -4.71
CA LEU A 23 12.19 -5.38 -3.86
C LEU A 23 11.42 -4.09 -3.53
N GLY A 24 10.62 -3.61 -4.47
CA GLY A 24 9.80 -2.42 -4.28
C GLY A 24 8.64 -2.63 -3.31
N ILE A 25 7.94 -3.78 -3.39
CA ILE A 25 6.75 -4.04 -2.59
C ILE A 25 7.07 -4.66 -1.22
N ALA A 26 8.23 -5.31 -1.06
CA ALA A 26 8.61 -5.98 0.19
C ALA A 26 8.53 -5.07 1.44
N PRO A 27 9.00 -3.82 1.43
CA PRO A 27 8.85 -2.92 2.57
C PRO A 27 7.39 -2.66 2.96
N LEU A 28 6.46 -2.64 2.01
CA LEU A 28 5.03 -2.45 2.26
C LEU A 28 4.42 -3.67 2.97
N TYR A 29 4.75 -4.87 2.51
CA TYR A 29 4.33 -6.10 3.19
C TYR A 29 4.93 -6.18 4.60
N PHE A 30 6.20 -5.84 4.75
CA PHE A 30 6.85 -5.82 6.06
C PHE A 30 6.19 -4.81 6.99
N ALA A 31 5.93 -3.59 6.53
CA ALA A 31 5.23 -2.55 7.30
C ALA A 31 3.81 -3.00 7.68
N LEU A 32 3.08 -3.67 6.76
CA LEU A 32 1.76 -4.21 7.04
C LEU A 32 1.81 -5.26 8.16
N VAL A 33 2.68 -6.28 8.01
CA VAL A 33 2.83 -7.35 9.00
C VAL A 33 3.27 -6.79 10.35
N LEU A 34 4.25 -5.89 10.35
CA LEU A 34 4.74 -5.26 11.58
C LEU A 34 3.65 -4.43 12.26
N SER A 35 2.88 -3.65 11.49
CA SER A 35 1.78 -2.85 12.04
C SER A 35 0.66 -3.71 12.62
N GLU A 36 0.37 -4.85 11.99
CA GLU A 36 -0.63 -5.80 12.46
C GLU A 36 -0.16 -6.59 13.68
N ALA A 37 1.14 -6.91 13.77
CA ALA A 37 1.69 -7.70 14.88
C ALA A 37 1.94 -6.87 16.15
N THR A 38 2.35 -5.59 16.02
CA THR A 38 2.91 -4.82 17.14
C THR A 38 1.95 -3.83 17.77
N SER A 39 0.87 -3.42 17.10
CA SER A 39 0.05 -2.30 17.57
C SER A 39 -1.42 -2.68 17.75
N THR A 40 -1.96 -2.44 18.94
CA THR A 40 -3.40 -2.58 19.23
C THR A 40 -4.20 -1.32 18.90
N ARG A 41 -3.55 -0.16 18.90
CA ARG A 41 -4.18 1.15 18.63
C ARG A 41 -3.30 2.01 17.73
N ALA A 42 -3.93 2.88 16.92
CA ALA A 42 -3.21 3.88 16.15
C ALA A 42 -2.53 4.87 17.11
N ASN A 43 -1.23 5.05 16.94
CA ASN A 43 -0.39 5.95 17.74
C ASN A 43 0.61 6.69 16.81
N PHE A 44 1.45 7.53 17.38
CA PHE A 44 2.45 8.29 16.62
C PHE A 44 3.43 7.38 15.85
N ARG A 45 3.76 6.23 16.40
CA ARG A 45 4.64 5.25 15.75
C ARG A 45 4.00 4.67 14.49
N THR A 46 2.73 4.32 14.55
CA THR A 46 2.00 3.85 13.37
C THR A 46 1.83 4.94 12.31
N ALA A 47 1.71 6.20 12.73
CA ALA A 47 1.70 7.34 11.82
C ALA A 47 3.01 7.48 11.05
N VAL A 48 4.14 7.40 11.73
CA VAL A 48 5.47 7.44 11.09
C VAL A 48 5.65 6.27 10.13
N GLN A 49 5.25 5.06 10.54
CA GLN A 49 5.32 3.88 9.68
C GLN A 49 4.46 4.03 8.41
N THR A 50 3.22 4.49 8.57
CA THR A 50 2.31 4.71 7.43
C THR A 50 2.83 5.82 6.52
N GLY A 51 3.32 6.93 7.10
CA GLY A 51 3.93 8.03 6.34
C GLY A 51 5.12 7.57 5.51
N PHE A 52 6.02 6.80 6.13
CA PHE A 52 7.14 6.20 5.42
C PHE A 52 6.69 5.26 4.28
N SER A 53 5.74 4.38 4.55
CA SER A 53 5.21 3.43 3.54
C SER A 53 4.59 4.17 2.35
N PHE A 54 3.88 5.27 2.58
CA PHE A 54 3.26 6.06 1.52
C PHE A 54 4.30 6.80 0.68
N ILE A 55 5.30 7.43 1.32
CA ILE A 55 6.39 8.10 0.62
C ILE A 55 7.18 7.07 -0.20
N TRP A 56 7.52 5.93 0.40
CA TRP A 56 8.20 4.84 -0.28
C TRP A 56 7.44 4.36 -1.52
N SER A 57 6.14 4.09 -1.36
CA SER A 57 5.27 3.69 -2.48
C SER A 57 5.23 4.74 -3.58
N GLY A 58 5.03 6.00 -3.23
CA GLY A 58 4.96 7.09 -4.21
C GLY A 58 6.24 7.25 -4.99
N VAL A 59 7.40 7.15 -4.35
CA VAL A 59 8.72 7.18 -5.01
C VAL A 59 8.88 5.99 -5.95
N LEU A 60 8.50 4.78 -5.50
CA LEU A 60 8.59 3.57 -6.32
C LEU A 60 7.65 3.61 -7.53
N TRP A 61 6.48 4.22 -7.41
CA TRP A 61 5.57 4.38 -8.54
C TRP A 61 6.11 5.34 -9.60
N LEU A 62 6.95 6.29 -9.21
CA LEU A 62 7.64 7.19 -10.14
C LEU A 62 8.87 6.56 -10.77
N TYR A 63 9.54 5.63 -10.08
CA TYR A 63 10.79 5.02 -10.52
C TYR A 63 10.76 4.45 -11.95
N PRO A 64 9.73 3.68 -12.39
CA PRO A 64 9.65 3.16 -13.74
C PRO A 64 9.65 4.25 -14.83
N TYR A 65 9.07 5.43 -14.55
CA TYR A 65 9.03 6.55 -15.50
C TYR A 65 10.41 7.16 -15.72
N PHE A 66 11.25 7.19 -14.70
CA PHE A 66 12.63 7.66 -14.82
C PHE A 66 13.53 6.64 -15.51
N ARG A 67 13.24 5.36 -15.36
CA ARG A 67 14.02 4.27 -15.94
C ARG A 67 13.59 3.91 -17.38
N ALA A 68 12.38 4.22 -17.78
CA ALA A 68 11.82 3.87 -19.10
C ALA A 68 12.51 4.56 -20.29
N GLN A 69 13.48 5.45 -20.04
CA GLN A 69 14.31 6.06 -21.09
C GLN A 69 15.44 5.15 -21.61
N GLY A 70 15.57 3.92 -21.09
CA GLY A 70 16.56 2.94 -21.54
C GLY A 70 15.98 1.85 -22.44
N PRO A 71 16.79 1.24 -23.34
CA PRO A 71 16.33 0.24 -24.31
C PRO A 71 15.80 -1.06 -23.71
N ALA A 72 15.91 -1.25 -22.40
CA ALA A 72 15.45 -2.44 -21.68
C ALA A 72 14.09 -2.24 -20.97
N GLY A 73 13.35 -1.17 -21.24
CA GLY A 73 12.05 -0.86 -20.65
C GLY A 73 10.90 -1.70 -21.19
N ALA A 74 11.14 -2.98 -21.45
CA ALA A 74 10.14 -3.89 -21.95
C ALA A 74 8.94 -4.02 -20.98
N GLU A 75 7.76 -3.78 -21.49
CA GLU A 75 6.47 -4.33 -21.05
C GLU A 75 5.75 -3.71 -19.84
N LEU A 76 6.20 -2.60 -19.28
CA LEU A 76 5.38 -1.89 -18.31
C LEU A 76 4.42 -0.93 -19.01
N ASP A 77 3.12 -1.07 -18.76
CA ASP A 77 2.10 -0.14 -19.27
C ASP A 77 2.09 1.13 -18.43
N LEU A 78 3.06 2.02 -18.70
CA LEU A 78 3.22 3.27 -17.96
C LEU A 78 2.27 4.36 -18.43
N HIS A 79 1.88 4.35 -19.70
CA HIS A 79 1.16 5.46 -20.33
C HIS A 79 -0.36 5.37 -20.16
N THR A 80 -0.91 4.17 -19.98
CA THR A 80 -2.36 4.01 -19.78
C THR A 80 -2.79 4.69 -18.50
N MET A 81 -3.76 5.61 -18.62
CA MET A 81 -4.29 6.41 -17.51
C MET A 81 -3.22 7.22 -16.75
N LEU A 82 -2.19 7.69 -17.45
CA LEU A 82 -1.08 8.47 -16.86
C LEU A 82 -1.55 9.61 -15.95
N PRO A 83 -2.52 10.47 -16.32
CA PRO A 83 -2.97 11.55 -15.43
C PRO A 83 -3.51 11.02 -14.11
N VAL A 84 -4.28 9.92 -14.14
CA VAL A 84 -4.84 9.29 -12.93
C VAL A 84 -3.75 8.70 -12.07
N LYS A 85 -2.78 7.98 -12.67
CA LYS A 85 -1.63 7.42 -11.95
C LYS A 85 -0.82 8.51 -11.26
N MET A 86 -0.51 9.61 -11.96
CA MET A 86 0.22 10.75 -11.40
C MET A 86 -0.55 11.42 -10.28
N PHE A 87 -1.86 11.67 -10.47
CA PHE A 87 -2.71 12.25 -9.43
C PHE A 87 -2.72 11.39 -8.16
N VAL A 88 -2.92 10.07 -8.30
CA VAL A 88 -2.90 9.13 -7.16
C VAL A 88 -1.52 9.12 -6.49
N THR A 89 -0.44 9.13 -7.26
CA THR A 89 0.93 9.15 -6.73
C THR A 89 1.20 10.41 -5.91
N PHE A 90 0.86 11.59 -6.44
CA PHE A 90 1.04 12.85 -5.72
C PHE A 90 0.16 12.94 -4.48
N LEU A 91 -1.08 12.44 -4.56
CA LEU A 91 -1.98 12.38 -3.41
C LEU A 91 -1.38 11.50 -2.30
N VAL A 92 -0.87 10.32 -2.64
CA VAL A 92 -0.24 9.40 -1.68
C VAL A 92 1.03 9.99 -1.09
N LEU A 93 1.88 10.65 -1.89
CA LEU A 93 3.06 11.36 -1.39
C LEU A 93 2.68 12.47 -0.40
N ALA A 94 1.69 13.30 -0.73
CA ALA A 94 1.20 14.36 0.15
C ALA A 94 0.66 13.80 1.48
N LEU A 95 -0.16 12.76 1.42
CA LEU A 95 -0.68 12.07 2.61
C LEU A 95 0.45 11.45 3.43
N GLY A 96 1.47 10.88 2.78
CA GLY A 96 2.65 10.33 3.41
C GLY A 96 3.43 11.38 4.20
N VAL A 97 3.68 12.54 3.59
CA VAL A 97 4.34 13.67 4.25
C VAL A 97 3.53 14.18 5.46
N VAL A 98 2.22 14.35 5.29
CA VAL A 98 1.33 14.78 6.39
C VAL A 98 1.35 13.77 7.54
N ALA A 99 1.27 12.47 7.24
CA ALA A 99 1.32 11.42 8.25
C ALA A 99 2.66 11.41 8.98
N LEU A 100 3.77 11.48 8.23
CA LEU A 100 5.13 11.48 8.78
C LEU A 100 5.37 12.70 9.69
N VAL A 101 5.06 13.90 9.20
CA VAL A 101 5.22 15.14 9.97
C VAL A 101 4.33 15.14 11.22
N SER A 102 3.09 14.68 11.09
CA SER A 102 2.15 14.58 12.22
C SER A 102 2.66 13.59 13.29
N GLY A 103 3.21 12.46 12.83
CA GLY A 103 3.81 11.45 13.72
C GLY A 103 5.04 11.97 14.44
N LEU A 104 5.97 12.63 13.75
CA LEU A 104 7.20 13.19 14.30
C LEU A 104 6.94 14.35 15.27
N ARG A 105 6.01 15.24 14.91
CA ARG A 105 5.64 16.39 15.76
C ARG A 105 4.71 16.02 16.91
N ARG A 106 4.25 14.76 17.00
CA ARG A 106 3.26 14.29 17.98
C ARG A 106 1.99 15.16 18.03
N ARG A 107 1.67 15.85 16.94
CA ARG A 107 0.48 16.68 16.78
C ARG A 107 -0.43 16.06 15.73
N PHE A 108 -1.65 15.74 16.14
CA PHE A 108 -2.65 15.20 15.23
C PHE A 108 -3.66 16.28 14.86
N PRO A 109 -3.76 16.70 13.60
CA PRO A 109 -4.96 17.36 13.16
C PRO A 109 -6.15 16.39 13.33
N LYS A 110 -7.29 16.89 13.78
CA LYS A 110 -8.49 16.08 14.10
C LYS A 110 -8.87 15.10 12.97
N TYR A 111 -8.60 15.45 11.73
CA TYR A 111 -8.86 14.65 10.53
C TYR A 111 -7.74 13.69 10.13
N GLY A 112 -6.52 13.86 10.62
CA GLY A 112 -5.37 13.00 10.31
C GLY A 112 -5.50 11.58 10.86
N ARG A 113 -6.33 11.39 11.89
CA ARG A 113 -6.63 10.05 12.43
C ARG A 113 -7.31 9.15 11.40
N PHE A 114 -8.08 9.71 10.46
CA PHE A 114 -8.83 8.95 9.48
C PHE A 114 -8.02 8.58 8.23
N LEU A 115 -7.14 9.46 7.77
CA LEU A 115 -6.54 9.34 6.43
C LEU A 115 -5.17 8.63 6.38
N GLY A 116 -4.36 8.77 7.43
CA GLY A 116 -3.00 8.22 7.42
C GLY A 116 -2.75 7.07 8.41
N TYR A 117 -3.71 6.77 9.29
CA TYR A 117 -3.50 5.88 10.43
C TYR A 117 -4.25 4.56 10.33
N THR A 118 -5.02 4.36 9.27
CA THR A 118 -5.73 3.11 9.09
C THR A 118 -4.77 2.07 8.52
N ARG A 119 -4.63 0.94 9.19
CA ARG A 119 -3.88 -0.23 8.69
C ARG A 119 -4.37 -0.67 7.31
N PHE A 120 -5.65 -0.43 7.04
CA PHE A 120 -6.26 -0.62 5.74
C PHE A 120 -5.55 0.17 4.63
N ALA A 121 -5.02 1.37 4.91
CA ALA A 121 -4.31 2.16 3.93
C ALA A 121 -3.05 1.46 3.38
N ASN A 122 -2.25 0.81 4.25
CA ASN A 122 -1.09 0.03 3.81
C ASN A 122 -1.51 -1.16 2.94
N TYR A 123 -2.60 -1.82 3.29
CA TYR A 123 -3.15 -2.91 2.48
C TYR A 123 -3.62 -2.41 1.11
N LEU A 124 -4.31 -1.27 1.07
CA LEU A 124 -4.75 -0.65 -0.17
C LEU A 124 -3.56 -0.27 -1.07
N MET A 125 -2.46 0.23 -0.49
CA MET A 125 -1.23 0.53 -1.25
C MET A 125 -0.67 -0.72 -1.92
N ILE A 126 -0.67 -1.87 -1.24
CA ILE A 126 -0.21 -3.15 -1.80
C ILE A 126 -1.09 -3.57 -2.99
N THR A 127 -2.41 -3.45 -2.88
CA THR A 127 -3.33 -3.85 -3.95
C THR A 127 -3.29 -2.93 -5.17
N ILE A 128 -3.02 -1.63 -4.99
CA ILE A 128 -2.91 -0.65 -6.08
C ILE A 128 -1.52 -0.70 -6.74
N PHE A 129 -0.50 -1.16 -6.04
CA PHE A 129 0.90 -1.15 -6.48
C PHE A 129 1.10 -1.65 -7.92
N PRO A 130 0.56 -2.84 -8.34
CA PRO A 130 0.80 -3.37 -9.68
C PRO A 130 0.23 -2.49 -10.80
N LEU A 131 -0.86 -1.80 -10.54
CA LEU A 131 -1.47 -0.87 -11.49
C LEU A 131 -0.64 0.41 -11.62
N GLN A 132 -0.12 0.92 -10.53
CA GLN A 132 0.65 2.16 -10.49
C GLN A 132 2.01 2.00 -11.16
N VAL A 133 2.72 0.90 -10.92
CA VAL A 133 4.02 0.62 -11.55
C VAL A 133 3.89 0.09 -12.99
N GLY A 134 2.66 -0.12 -13.51
CA GLY A 134 2.42 -0.62 -14.85
C GLY A 134 2.68 -2.12 -15.03
N ALA A 135 2.78 -2.89 -13.94
CA ALA A 135 2.91 -4.35 -14.00
C ALA A 135 1.63 -5.02 -14.53
N LEU A 136 0.50 -4.37 -14.30
CA LEU A 136 -0.79 -4.70 -14.90
C LEU A 136 -1.36 -3.47 -15.60
N ARG A 137 -2.02 -3.72 -16.75
CA ARG A 137 -2.71 -2.67 -17.48
C ARG A 137 -3.89 -2.15 -16.67
N TRP A 138 -4.05 -0.82 -16.62
CA TRP A 138 -5.20 -0.21 -15.98
C TRP A 138 -6.51 -0.66 -16.64
N ALA A 139 -7.38 -1.28 -15.84
CA ALA A 139 -8.73 -1.68 -16.27
C ALA A 139 -9.72 -1.57 -15.11
N TRP A 140 -10.95 -1.21 -15.40
CA TRP A 140 -12.01 -1.04 -14.40
C TRP A 140 -12.32 -2.32 -13.62
N VAL A 141 -12.05 -3.49 -14.20
CA VAL A 141 -12.20 -4.78 -13.52
C VAL A 141 -11.29 -4.88 -12.29
N TYR A 142 -10.05 -4.36 -12.36
CA TYR A 142 -9.13 -4.34 -11.22
C TYR A 142 -9.58 -3.35 -10.15
N VAL A 143 -10.07 -2.17 -10.54
CA VAL A 143 -10.63 -1.20 -9.60
C VAL A 143 -11.84 -1.78 -8.86
N GLY A 144 -12.74 -2.44 -9.60
CA GLY A 144 -13.87 -3.16 -9.01
C GLY A 144 -13.43 -4.31 -8.09
N ALA A 145 -12.41 -5.07 -8.50
CA ALA A 145 -11.84 -6.14 -7.67
C ALA A 145 -11.26 -5.60 -6.35
N ILE A 146 -10.53 -4.50 -6.38
CA ILE A 146 -10.01 -3.83 -5.18
C ILE A 146 -11.18 -3.38 -4.28
N ALA A 147 -12.19 -2.71 -4.84
CA ALA A 147 -13.34 -2.22 -4.09
C ALA A 147 -14.11 -3.36 -3.39
N ILE A 148 -14.25 -4.51 -4.06
CA ILE A 148 -15.01 -5.66 -3.54
C ILE A 148 -14.20 -6.46 -2.52
N PHE A 149 -12.91 -6.74 -2.79
CA PHE A 149 -12.13 -7.72 -2.03
C PHE A 149 -11.11 -7.11 -1.07
N ALA A 150 -10.68 -5.86 -1.25
CA ALA A 150 -9.66 -5.26 -0.39
C ALA A 150 -10.11 -5.19 1.07
N LEU A 151 -11.33 -4.76 1.33
CA LEU A 151 -11.86 -4.66 2.69
C LEU A 151 -12.07 -6.03 3.35
N PRO A 152 -12.76 -7.02 2.73
CA PRO A 152 -12.90 -8.36 3.27
C PRO A 152 -11.55 -9.03 3.57
N CYS A 153 -10.60 -8.97 2.63
CA CYS A 153 -9.28 -9.57 2.85
C CYS A 153 -8.51 -8.90 3.99
N TRP A 154 -8.57 -7.56 4.08
CA TRP A 154 -8.01 -6.86 5.23
C TRP A 154 -8.68 -7.30 6.54
N MET A 155 -9.99 -7.45 6.57
CA MET A 155 -10.72 -7.94 7.76
C MET A 155 -10.24 -9.33 8.17
N VAL A 156 -10.10 -10.27 7.24
CA VAL A 156 -9.58 -11.62 7.50
C VAL A 156 -8.17 -11.56 8.10
N LEU A 157 -7.26 -10.75 7.55
CA LEU A 157 -5.92 -10.55 8.10
C LEU A 157 -5.98 -9.91 9.49
N HIS A 158 -6.79 -8.88 9.66
CA HIS A 158 -6.91 -8.15 10.91
C HIS A 158 -7.41 -9.04 12.05
N PHE A 159 -8.44 -9.83 11.81
CA PHE A 159 -8.98 -10.75 12.81
C PHE A 159 -8.12 -12.00 12.98
N GLY A 160 -7.56 -12.54 11.90
CA GLY A 160 -6.67 -13.70 11.94
C GLY A 160 -5.39 -13.47 12.75
N LEU A 161 -4.85 -12.24 12.73
CA LEU A 161 -3.65 -11.86 13.50
C LEU A 161 -3.97 -11.37 14.93
N MET A 162 -5.25 -11.28 15.31
CA MET A 162 -5.68 -10.85 16.64
C MET A 162 -5.07 -11.66 17.80
N PRO A 163 -4.95 -13.01 17.74
CA PRO A 163 -4.36 -13.79 18.84
C PRO A 163 -2.88 -13.47 19.05
N LEU A 164 -2.12 -13.18 17.98
CA LEU A 164 -0.71 -12.80 18.07
C LEU A 164 -0.55 -11.45 18.80
N ARG A 165 -1.40 -10.48 18.51
CA ARG A 165 -1.41 -9.17 19.17
C ARG A 165 -1.72 -9.27 20.67
N LYS A 166 -2.66 -10.14 21.06
CA LYS A 166 -2.98 -10.36 22.47
C LYS A 166 -1.81 -10.96 23.25
N ARG A 167 -1.01 -11.85 22.62
CA ARG A 167 0.19 -12.42 23.24
C ARG A 167 1.29 -11.36 23.43
N ALA A 168 1.57 -10.56 22.39
CA ALA A 168 2.56 -9.48 22.47
C ALA A 168 2.21 -8.41 23.52
N SER A 169 0.93 -8.13 23.74
CA SER A 169 0.50 -7.19 24.79
C SER A 169 0.68 -7.73 26.22
N ARG A 170 0.62 -9.05 26.40
CA ARG A 170 0.80 -9.68 27.73
C ARG A 170 2.26 -9.79 28.14
N SER A 171 3.20 -9.84 27.22
CA SER A 171 4.64 -9.94 27.53
C SER A 171 5.27 -8.60 27.95
N ASN A 172 4.55 -7.48 27.80
CA ASN A 172 5.03 -6.13 28.17
C ASN A 172 4.47 -5.63 29.52
N HIS A 173 3.81 -6.49 30.28
CA HIS A 173 3.39 -6.30 31.66
C HIS A 173 4.05 -7.33 32.58
#